data_3470cf2af2b4979d6e5e9d0f848a0a64
#
_entry.id   3470cf2af2b4979d6e5e9d0f848a0a64
#
_cell.length_a   1.000
_cell.length_b   1.000
_cell.length_c   1.000
_cell.angle_alpha   90.00
_cell.angle_beta   90.00
_cell.angle_gamma   90.00
#
_symmetry.space_group_name_H-M   'P 1'
#
loop_
_entity.id
_entity.type
_entity.pdbx_description
1 polymer ?
#
loop_
_entity_poly.entity_id
_entity_poly.type
_entity_poly.pdbx_seq_one_letter_code
_entity_poly.pdbx_strand_id
1 'polypeptide(L)'
;MLEHLQERNISCEMKDALLFAGERVSRVVSGSYINVATKAPQFFHFLYWAGGGISSSKIKSVVYLANKGYAKALGTYIEENGFDTVLLPHLFPAEALTSLRRKGNLSARCYAIATDYTCIPFWEETELDGYFIPHEDLRDEFIKKGIPEEKLFATGIPVSKRFYRPVEADNVRKDLQIPTGGKMLLVMSGSMGFGAVSNLTEKLAGICHPADRIFVLGGSNEPLKRELRQKFGADPHVKVLDF
;
A
#
# COMPACT_ATOMS: atom_id res chain seq x y z
N MET A 1 -10.92 -1.91 -3.86
CA MET A 1 -11.07 -1.55 -5.29
C MET A 1 -11.87 -2.61 -6.03
N LEU A 2 -11.45 -3.86 -6.11
CA LEU A 2 -12.18 -4.96 -6.78
C LEU A 2 -13.65 -5.05 -6.33
N GLU A 3 -13.90 -5.09 -5.01
CA GLU A 3 -15.23 -5.07 -4.39
C GLU A 3 -16.14 -3.95 -4.95
N HIS A 4 -15.61 -2.74 -5.06
CA HIS A 4 -16.36 -1.57 -5.55
C HIS A 4 -16.71 -1.64 -7.05
N LEU A 5 -15.85 -2.24 -7.86
CA LEU A 5 -16.10 -2.43 -9.28
C LEU A 5 -17.15 -3.52 -9.50
N GLN A 6 -17.01 -4.65 -8.82
CA GLN A 6 -17.96 -5.76 -8.90
C GLN A 6 -19.38 -5.37 -8.48
N GLU A 7 -19.52 -4.57 -7.41
CA GLU A 7 -20.83 -4.05 -6.98
C GLU A 7 -21.50 -3.11 -7.99
N ARG A 8 -20.70 -2.53 -8.89
CA ARG A 8 -21.21 -1.73 -10.02
C ARG A 8 -21.41 -2.55 -11.29
N ASN A 9 -21.37 -3.88 -11.18
CA ASN A 9 -21.45 -4.82 -12.29
C ASN A 9 -20.38 -4.58 -13.38
N ILE A 10 -19.21 -4.07 -12.98
CA ILE A 10 -18.06 -3.94 -13.87
C ILE A 10 -17.32 -5.27 -13.85
N SER A 11 -17.23 -5.93 -15.02
CA SER A 11 -16.44 -7.15 -15.16
C SER A 11 -14.97 -6.81 -14.95
N CYS A 12 -14.36 -7.40 -13.94
CA CYS A 12 -12.97 -7.10 -13.58
C CYS A 12 -12.32 -8.27 -12.83
N GLU A 13 -11.02 -8.36 -12.95
CA GLU A 13 -10.19 -9.29 -12.17
C GLU A 13 -8.98 -8.58 -11.58
N MET A 14 -8.32 -9.22 -10.63
CA MET A 14 -7.08 -8.76 -10.03
C MET A 14 -5.98 -9.80 -10.23
N LYS A 15 -4.84 -9.37 -10.75
CA LYS A 15 -3.66 -10.20 -10.99
C LYS A 15 -2.42 -9.61 -10.33
N ASP A 16 -1.56 -10.49 -9.84
CA ASP A 16 -0.20 -10.12 -9.47
C ASP A 16 0.65 -9.99 -10.75
N ALA A 17 1.05 -8.76 -11.06
CA ALA A 17 1.82 -8.47 -12.27
C ALA A 17 3.22 -9.11 -12.27
N LEU A 18 3.80 -9.38 -11.10
CA LEU A 18 5.10 -10.03 -11.01
C LEU A 18 5.07 -11.51 -11.42
N LEU A 19 3.90 -12.15 -11.42
CA LEU A 19 3.75 -13.52 -11.95
C LEU A 19 4.07 -13.60 -13.43
N PHE A 20 3.91 -12.52 -14.20
CA PHE A 20 4.31 -12.46 -15.61
C PHE A 20 5.83 -12.43 -15.80
N ALA A 21 6.59 -12.09 -14.76
CA ALA A 21 8.04 -12.26 -14.71
C ALA A 21 8.46 -13.68 -14.27
N GLY A 22 7.52 -14.49 -13.78
CA GLY A 22 7.69 -15.84 -13.28
C GLY A 22 7.51 -15.95 -11.76
N GLU A 23 7.00 -17.09 -11.30
CA GLU A 23 6.71 -17.33 -9.88
C GLU A 23 7.91 -17.13 -8.94
N ARG A 24 9.12 -17.48 -9.41
CA ARG A 24 10.36 -17.27 -8.63
C ARG A 24 10.64 -15.80 -8.44
N VAL A 25 10.43 -14.98 -9.46
CA VAL A 25 10.65 -13.52 -9.41
C VAL A 25 9.64 -12.89 -8.48
N SER A 26 8.37 -13.21 -8.61
CA SER A 26 7.31 -12.71 -7.71
C SER A 26 7.65 -13.04 -6.25
N ARG A 27 8.02 -14.29 -5.95
CA ARG A 27 8.38 -14.72 -4.59
C ARG A 27 9.63 -14.02 -4.04
N VAL A 28 10.65 -13.86 -4.86
CA VAL A 28 11.91 -13.20 -4.46
C VAL A 28 11.69 -11.71 -4.24
N VAL A 29 11.00 -11.02 -5.14
CA VAL A 29 10.74 -9.59 -5.01
C VAL A 29 9.88 -9.31 -3.78
N SER A 30 8.77 -10.04 -3.59
CA SER A 30 7.90 -9.89 -2.43
C SER A 30 8.62 -10.21 -1.12
N GLY A 31 9.41 -11.30 -1.09
CA GLY A 31 10.18 -11.69 0.09
C GLY A 31 11.35 -10.75 0.39
N SER A 32 12.03 -10.25 -0.64
CA SER A 32 13.13 -9.29 -0.48
C SER A 32 12.64 -7.93 0.00
N TYR A 33 11.51 -7.45 -0.53
CA TYR A 33 10.89 -6.21 -0.06
C TYR A 33 10.60 -6.27 1.44
N ILE A 34 9.95 -7.34 1.90
CA ILE A 34 9.65 -7.56 3.31
C ILE A 34 10.95 -7.61 4.13
N ASN A 35 11.95 -8.38 3.69
CA ASN A 35 13.21 -8.52 4.41
C ASN A 35 14.01 -7.22 4.49
N VAL A 36 14.09 -6.45 3.41
CA VAL A 36 14.83 -5.17 3.40
C VAL A 36 14.10 -4.14 4.24
N ALA A 37 12.80 -4.05 4.10
CA ALA A 37 11.98 -3.12 4.88
C ALA A 37 12.00 -3.45 6.39
N THR A 38 12.06 -4.75 6.76
CA THR A 38 12.08 -5.17 8.18
C THR A 38 13.47 -5.17 8.81
N LYS A 39 14.49 -5.63 8.08
CA LYS A 39 15.83 -5.87 8.66
C LYS A 39 16.84 -4.77 8.35
N ALA A 40 16.60 -3.95 7.32
CA ALA A 40 17.51 -2.89 6.90
C ALA A 40 16.77 -1.61 6.48
N PRO A 41 16.00 -0.97 7.38
CA PRO A 41 15.21 0.23 7.05
C PRO A 41 16.08 1.40 6.55
N GLN A 42 17.31 1.52 7.02
CA GLN A 42 18.25 2.55 6.55
C GLN A 42 18.67 2.32 5.09
N PHE A 43 18.83 1.06 4.68
CA PHE A 43 19.13 0.72 3.30
C PHE A 43 17.92 0.97 2.39
N PHE A 44 16.72 0.74 2.89
CA PHE A 44 15.48 1.08 2.20
C PHE A 44 15.36 2.60 1.96
N HIS A 45 15.64 3.40 2.99
CA HIS A 45 15.72 4.86 2.87
C HIS A 45 16.80 5.32 1.87
N PHE A 46 17.94 4.68 1.87
CA PHE A 46 19.02 4.98 0.90
C PHE A 46 18.60 4.66 -0.53
N LEU A 47 17.93 3.54 -0.77
CA LEU A 47 17.40 3.19 -2.11
C LEU A 47 16.38 4.22 -2.61
N TYR A 48 15.50 4.69 -1.73
CA TYR A 48 14.53 5.74 -2.05
C TYR A 48 15.21 7.06 -2.36
N TRP A 49 16.20 7.46 -1.54
CA TRP A 49 16.95 8.68 -1.76
C TRP A 49 17.78 8.63 -3.05
N ALA A 50 18.48 7.55 -3.30
CA ALA A 50 19.25 7.34 -4.53
C ALA A 50 18.33 7.27 -5.76
N GLY A 51 17.17 6.62 -5.65
CA GLY A 51 16.16 6.60 -6.69
C GLY A 51 15.66 7.98 -7.06
N GLY A 52 15.38 8.84 -6.07
CA GLY A 52 14.95 10.22 -6.29
C GLY A 52 15.97 11.11 -7.01
N GLY A 53 17.26 10.79 -6.93
CA GLY A 53 18.33 11.50 -7.63
C GLY A 53 18.58 11.03 -9.08
N ILE A 54 18.20 9.81 -9.41
CA ILE A 54 18.48 9.17 -10.71
C ILE A 54 17.24 9.16 -11.61
N SER A 55 16.04 9.13 -11.00
CA SER A 55 14.78 9.05 -11.72
C SER A 55 14.42 10.37 -12.41
N SER A 56 14.11 10.31 -13.69
CA SER A 56 13.55 11.44 -14.43
C SER A 56 12.72 10.95 -15.62
N SER A 57 11.88 11.84 -16.17
CA SER A 57 11.14 11.54 -17.40
C SER A 57 12.04 11.19 -18.59
N LYS A 58 13.30 11.66 -18.57
CA LYS A 58 14.28 11.47 -19.66
C LYS A 58 15.22 10.29 -19.47
N ILE A 59 15.64 10.00 -18.22
CA ILE A 59 16.56 8.90 -17.91
C ILE A 59 15.79 7.85 -17.13
N LYS A 60 15.70 6.63 -17.67
CA LYS A 60 14.97 5.53 -17.05
C LYS A 60 15.82 4.80 -16.02
N SER A 61 15.24 4.52 -14.88
CA SER A 61 15.89 3.79 -13.78
C SER A 61 16.15 2.32 -14.13
N VAL A 62 16.98 1.68 -13.31
CA VAL A 62 17.17 0.23 -13.35
C VAL A 62 15.86 -0.50 -13.03
N VAL A 63 15.01 0.09 -12.20
CA VAL A 63 13.67 -0.43 -11.84
C VAL A 63 12.79 -0.48 -13.08
N TYR A 64 12.74 0.59 -13.86
CA TYR A 64 12.02 0.61 -15.15
C TYR A 64 12.51 -0.47 -16.11
N LEU A 65 13.84 -0.62 -16.24
CA LEU A 65 14.43 -1.63 -17.13
C LEU A 65 14.09 -3.06 -16.70
N ALA A 66 14.08 -3.33 -15.40
CA ALA A 66 13.68 -4.62 -14.85
C ALA A 66 12.20 -4.91 -15.13
N ASN A 67 11.32 -3.92 -14.90
CA ASN A 67 9.88 -4.07 -15.14
C ASN A 67 9.53 -4.23 -16.62
N LYS A 68 10.32 -3.67 -17.52
CA LYS A 68 10.19 -3.90 -18.97
C LYS A 68 10.33 -5.38 -19.35
N GLY A 69 11.05 -6.19 -18.55
CA GLY A 69 11.32 -7.59 -18.82
C GLY A 69 10.06 -8.45 -18.96
N TYR A 70 9.01 -8.19 -18.17
CA TYR A 70 7.73 -8.93 -18.25
C TYR A 70 6.62 -8.18 -18.98
N ALA A 71 6.88 -6.97 -19.46
CA ALA A 71 5.86 -6.12 -20.09
C ALA A 71 5.14 -6.81 -21.24
N LYS A 72 5.87 -7.53 -22.12
CA LYS A 72 5.28 -8.24 -23.25
C LYS A 72 4.27 -9.30 -22.81
N ALA A 73 4.61 -10.13 -21.83
CA ALA A 73 3.72 -11.18 -21.33
C ALA A 73 2.45 -10.55 -20.69
N LEU A 74 2.61 -9.48 -19.90
CA LEU A 74 1.50 -8.74 -19.33
C LEU A 74 0.61 -8.10 -20.41
N GLY A 75 1.20 -7.47 -21.42
CA GLY A 75 0.46 -6.86 -22.52
C GLY A 75 -0.30 -7.90 -23.35
N THR A 76 0.32 -9.02 -23.70
CA THR A 76 -0.34 -10.13 -24.39
C THR A 76 -1.56 -10.61 -23.61
N TYR A 77 -1.41 -10.79 -22.30
CA TYR A 77 -2.51 -11.18 -21.44
C TYR A 77 -3.68 -10.18 -21.46
N ILE A 78 -3.39 -8.87 -21.41
CA ILE A 78 -4.42 -7.82 -21.47
C ILE A 78 -5.18 -7.87 -22.80
N GLU A 79 -4.46 -7.95 -23.92
CA GLU A 79 -5.07 -7.98 -25.27
C GLU A 79 -5.87 -9.27 -25.52
N GLU A 80 -5.31 -10.44 -25.17
CA GLU A 80 -5.98 -11.75 -25.40
C GLU A 80 -7.26 -11.91 -24.58
N ASN A 81 -7.35 -11.26 -23.40
CA ASN A 81 -8.56 -11.28 -22.58
C ASN A 81 -9.50 -10.08 -22.84
N GLY A 82 -9.15 -9.20 -23.78
CA GLY A 82 -10.01 -8.11 -24.22
C GLY A 82 -10.24 -7.03 -23.16
N PHE A 83 -9.27 -6.79 -22.28
CA PHE A 83 -9.36 -5.72 -21.30
C PHE A 83 -9.16 -4.36 -21.96
N ASP A 84 -10.11 -3.47 -21.80
CA ASP A 84 -10.07 -2.10 -22.31
C ASP A 84 -9.46 -1.09 -21.33
N THR A 85 -9.39 -1.46 -20.05
CA THR A 85 -8.93 -0.59 -18.98
C THR A 85 -8.13 -1.38 -17.94
N VAL A 86 -6.99 -0.82 -17.53
CA VAL A 86 -6.10 -1.37 -16.50
C VAL A 86 -5.91 -0.37 -15.38
N LEU A 87 -6.19 -0.78 -14.14
CA LEU A 87 -5.96 0.00 -12.93
C LEU A 87 -4.71 -0.52 -12.22
N LEU A 88 -3.78 0.38 -11.93
CA LEU A 88 -2.42 0.09 -11.49
C LEU A 88 -2.15 0.70 -10.10
N PRO A 89 -2.47 -0.02 -9.02
CA PRO A 89 -2.22 0.47 -7.65
C PRO A 89 -0.75 0.32 -7.23
N HIS A 90 0.12 -0.08 -8.13
CA HIS A 90 1.55 -0.24 -7.88
C HIS A 90 2.37 0.23 -9.08
N LEU A 91 3.56 0.79 -8.78
CA LEU A 91 4.47 1.37 -9.76
C LEU A 91 5.00 0.36 -10.78
N PHE A 92 5.37 -0.86 -10.36
CA PHE A 92 6.03 -1.83 -11.25
C PHE A 92 5.24 -2.17 -12.51
N PRO A 93 3.95 -2.54 -12.44
CA PRO A 93 3.18 -2.76 -13.64
C PRO A 93 2.94 -1.46 -14.45
N ALA A 94 2.91 -0.29 -13.79
CA ALA A 94 2.79 0.99 -14.48
C ALA A 94 4.00 1.27 -15.40
N GLU A 95 5.22 1.01 -14.93
CA GLU A 95 6.44 1.10 -15.74
C GLU A 95 6.47 0.06 -16.86
N ALA A 96 6.08 -1.18 -16.57
CA ALA A 96 6.00 -2.24 -17.58
C ALA A 96 5.07 -1.82 -18.73
N LEU A 97 3.85 -1.39 -18.44
CA LEU A 97 2.88 -0.99 -19.46
C LEU A 97 3.27 0.32 -20.16
N THR A 98 3.92 1.24 -19.47
CA THR A 98 4.51 2.45 -20.12
C THR A 98 5.47 2.06 -21.25
N SER A 99 6.26 1.01 -21.05
CA SER A 99 7.21 0.54 -22.07
C SER A 99 6.52 0.00 -23.33
N LEU A 100 5.32 -0.54 -23.21
CA LEU A 100 4.50 -1.01 -24.34
C LEU A 100 3.77 0.15 -25.03
N ARG A 101 3.19 1.05 -24.26
CA ARG A 101 2.48 2.23 -24.77
C ARG A 101 3.37 3.08 -25.66
N ARG A 102 4.60 3.33 -25.25
CA ARG A 102 5.61 4.05 -26.05
C ARG A 102 5.92 3.41 -27.40
N LYS A 103 5.65 2.13 -27.54
CA LYS A 103 5.83 1.39 -28.79
C LYS A 103 4.55 1.26 -29.60
N GLY A 104 3.41 1.77 -29.10
CA GLY A 104 2.10 1.58 -29.71
C GLY A 104 1.56 0.16 -29.62
N ASN A 105 2.04 -0.64 -28.67
CA ASN A 105 1.74 -2.08 -28.55
C ASN A 105 0.73 -2.38 -27.42
N LEU A 106 -0.11 -1.43 -27.04
CA LEU A 106 -1.16 -1.63 -26.03
C LEU A 106 -2.35 -0.73 -26.35
N SER A 107 -3.51 -1.34 -26.54
CA SER A 107 -4.77 -0.63 -26.84
C SER A 107 -5.51 -0.19 -25.57
N ALA A 108 -5.36 -0.94 -24.48
CA ALA A 108 -6.01 -0.66 -23.20
C ALA A 108 -5.57 0.65 -22.57
N ARG A 109 -6.52 1.38 -22.00
CA ARG A 109 -6.25 2.56 -21.17
C ARG A 109 -5.68 2.19 -19.81
N CYS A 110 -4.65 2.89 -19.37
CA CYS A 110 -3.94 2.59 -18.15
C CYS A 110 -4.01 3.74 -17.15
N TYR A 111 -4.48 3.47 -15.95
CA TYR A 111 -4.61 4.46 -14.90
C TYR A 111 -3.84 4.05 -13.64
N ALA A 112 -2.99 4.93 -13.13
CA ALA A 112 -2.36 4.74 -11.84
C ALA A 112 -3.31 5.07 -10.70
N ILE A 113 -3.17 4.35 -9.58
CA ILE A 113 -3.79 4.69 -8.31
C ILE A 113 -2.66 4.85 -7.30
N ALA A 114 -2.24 6.10 -7.06
CA ALA A 114 -1.24 6.40 -6.05
C ALA A 114 -1.82 6.19 -4.66
N THR A 115 -1.13 5.40 -3.83
CA THR A 115 -1.58 5.04 -2.48
C THR A 115 -0.74 5.65 -1.37
N ASP A 116 0.26 6.46 -1.74
CA ASP A 116 1.14 7.17 -0.82
C ASP A 116 0.78 8.66 -0.80
N TYR A 117 0.82 9.28 0.38
CA TYR A 117 0.62 10.74 0.55
C TYR A 117 1.88 11.53 0.16
N THR A 118 2.51 11.12 -0.92
CA THR A 118 3.64 11.76 -1.60
C THR A 118 3.78 11.17 -3.00
N CYS A 119 4.40 11.90 -3.91
CA CYS A 119 4.80 11.37 -5.20
C CYS A 119 6.11 10.59 -5.04
N ILE A 120 6.01 9.29 -4.73
CA ILE A 120 7.20 8.43 -4.60
C ILE A 120 8.02 8.45 -5.90
N PRO A 121 9.36 8.21 -5.82
CA PRO A 121 10.21 8.14 -7.00
C PRO A 121 9.68 7.16 -8.06
N PHE A 122 10.00 7.45 -9.31
CA PHE A 122 9.72 6.67 -10.51
C PHE A 122 8.31 6.84 -11.11
N TRP A 123 7.32 7.46 -10.43
CA TRP A 123 6.06 7.82 -11.09
C TRP A 123 6.30 8.74 -12.32
N GLU A 124 7.31 9.61 -12.25
CA GLU A 124 7.76 10.47 -13.35
C GLU A 124 8.30 9.69 -14.56
N GLU A 125 8.63 8.41 -14.40
CA GLU A 125 9.06 7.54 -15.49
C GLU A 125 7.91 6.94 -16.27
N THR A 126 6.69 7.00 -15.72
CA THR A 126 5.50 6.40 -16.30
C THR A 126 4.81 7.35 -17.29
N GLU A 127 4.01 6.78 -18.19
CA GLU A 127 3.26 7.50 -19.21
C GLU A 127 1.90 6.83 -19.38
N LEU A 128 0.95 7.24 -18.54
CA LEU A 128 -0.38 6.65 -18.43
C LEU A 128 -1.46 7.63 -18.90
N ASP A 129 -2.70 7.14 -18.98
CA ASP A 129 -3.86 7.95 -19.37
C ASP A 129 -4.33 8.85 -18.22
N GLY A 130 -4.09 8.45 -16.96
CA GLY A 130 -4.37 9.27 -15.79
C GLY A 130 -3.79 8.70 -14.50
N TYR A 131 -3.78 9.54 -13.48
CA TYR A 131 -3.24 9.23 -12.15
C TYR A 131 -4.25 9.66 -11.10
N PHE A 132 -4.81 8.71 -10.40
CA PHE A 132 -5.64 8.97 -9.23
C PHE A 132 -4.74 9.18 -8.02
N ILE A 133 -4.78 10.39 -7.45
CA ILE A 133 -3.93 10.78 -6.32
C ILE A 133 -4.75 10.90 -5.03
N PRO A 134 -4.10 10.70 -3.86
CA PRO A 134 -4.79 10.67 -2.57
C PRO A 134 -5.49 11.96 -2.18
N HIS A 135 -4.92 13.12 -2.50
CA HIS A 135 -5.44 14.41 -2.06
C HIS A 135 -5.03 15.54 -3.03
N GLU A 136 -5.83 16.59 -3.07
CA GLU A 136 -5.57 17.75 -3.94
C GLU A 136 -4.25 18.45 -3.61
N ASP A 137 -3.88 18.53 -2.33
CA ASP A 137 -2.61 19.13 -1.89
C ASP A 137 -1.34 18.47 -2.46
N LEU A 138 -1.48 17.27 -3.01
CA LEU A 138 -0.36 16.57 -3.67
C LEU A 138 -0.20 16.93 -5.15
N ARG A 139 -1.16 17.61 -5.75
CA ARG A 139 -1.17 17.94 -7.19
C ARG A 139 0.13 18.61 -7.62
N ASP A 140 0.54 19.64 -6.90
CA ASP A 140 1.77 20.41 -7.20
C ASP A 140 3.02 19.54 -7.13
N GLU A 141 3.06 18.57 -6.21
CA GLU A 141 4.20 17.65 -6.10
C GLU A 141 4.31 16.75 -7.32
N PHE A 142 3.18 16.20 -7.81
CA PHE A 142 3.14 15.37 -9.01
C PHE A 142 3.49 16.19 -10.26
N ILE A 143 2.99 17.42 -10.37
CA ILE A 143 3.33 18.33 -11.49
C ILE A 143 4.83 18.64 -11.49
N LYS A 144 5.43 18.97 -10.36
CA LYS A 144 6.87 19.23 -10.23
C LYS A 144 7.73 18.04 -10.63
N LYS A 145 7.21 16.83 -10.47
CA LYS A 145 7.82 15.58 -10.93
C LYS A 145 7.63 15.32 -12.43
N GLY A 146 6.85 16.16 -13.13
CA GLY A 146 6.66 16.11 -14.59
C GLY A 146 5.44 15.32 -15.04
N ILE A 147 4.50 15.01 -14.16
CA ILE A 147 3.22 14.42 -14.53
C ILE A 147 2.27 15.53 -14.98
N PRO A 148 1.66 15.43 -16.17
CA PRO A 148 0.77 16.45 -16.70
C PRO A 148 -0.43 16.70 -15.80
N GLU A 149 -0.76 17.96 -15.55
CA GLU A 149 -1.83 18.36 -14.63
C GLU A 149 -3.19 17.81 -15.06
N GLU A 150 -3.48 17.79 -16.35
CA GLU A 150 -4.74 17.30 -16.93
C GLU A 150 -4.95 15.78 -16.73
N LYS A 151 -3.90 15.07 -16.33
CA LYS A 151 -3.95 13.63 -16.02
C LYS A 151 -4.09 13.32 -14.52
N LEU A 152 -4.11 14.35 -13.67
CA LEU A 152 -4.20 14.19 -12.21
C LEU A 152 -5.65 14.29 -11.72
N PHE A 153 -6.09 13.27 -10.98
CA PHE A 153 -7.44 13.18 -10.41
C PHE A 153 -7.33 12.95 -8.90
N ALA A 154 -7.63 13.97 -8.09
CA ALA A 154 -7.64 13.85 -6.64
C ALA A 154 -8.94 13.19 -6.17
N THR A 155 -8.89 11.88 -5.92
CA THR A 155 -10.07 11.06 -5.61
C THR A 155 -10.00 10.36 -4.26
N GLY A 156 -8.87 10.43 -3.58
CA GLY A 156 -8.62 9.64 -2.38
C GLY A 156 -8.05 8.25 -2.69
N ILE A 157 -7.70 7.54 -1.62
CA ILE A 157 -7.22 6.15 -1.69
C ILE A 157 -8.42 5.19 -1.59
N PRO A 158 -8.57 4.19 -2.49
CA PRO A 158 -9.64 3.22 -2.39
C PRO A 158 -9.51 2.36 -1.13
N VAL A 159 -10.48 2.42 -0.24
CA VAL A 159 -10.56 1.62 0.98
C VAL A 159 -11.76 0.68 0.96
N SER A 160 -11.70 -0.41 1.73
CA SER A 160 -12.85 -1.30 1.88
C SER A 160 -14.00 -0.59 2.56
N LYS A 161 -15.22 -0.94 2.18
CA LYS A 161 -16.47 -0.42 2.78
C LYS A 161 -16.56 -0.62 4.28
N ARG A 162 -15.84 -1.60 4.83
CA ARG A 162 -15.77 -1.84 6.29
C ARG A 162 -15.33 -0.60 7.07
N PHE A 163 -14.50 0.28 6.45
CA PHE A 163 -13.94 1.44 7.13
C PHE A 163 -14.87 2.65 7.19
N TYR A 164 -15.95 2.67 6.40
CA TYR A 164 -16.91 3.80 6.42
C TYR A 164 -18.37 3.37 6.58
N ARG A 165 -18.65 2.09 6.83
CA ARG A 165 -19.97 1.66 7.26
C ARG A 165 -20.23 2.17 8.67
N PRO A 166 -21.41 2.75 8.91
CA PRO A 166 -21.79 3.12 10.27
C PRO A 166 -21.74 1.89 11.19
N VAL A 167 -21.17 2.05 12.36
CA VAL A 167 -21.18 1.06 13.43
C VAL A 167 -21.76 1.68 14.68
N GLU A 168 -22.56 0.90 15.41
CA GLU A 168 -23.08 1.32 16.72
C GLU A 168 -21.96 1.27 17.75
N ALA A 169 -21.38 2.42 18.07
CA ALA A 169 -20.20 2.54 18.92
C ALA A 169 -20.39 1.85 20.29
N ASP A 170 -21.60 1.93 20.88
CA ASP A 170 -21.88 1.32 22.18
C ASP A 170 -21.86 -0.20 22.11
N ASN A 171 -22.32 -0.81 21.02
CA ASN A 171 -22.25 -2.26 20.83
C ASN A 171 -20.80 -2.71 20.69
N VAL A 172 -20.01 -2.01 19.87
CA VAL A 172 -18.58 -2.29 19.71
C VAL A 172 -17.83 -2.17 21.05
N ARG A 173 -18.13 -1.13 21.83
CA ARG A 173 -17.51 -0.96 23.16
C ARG A 173 -17.85 -2.10 24.11
N LYS A 174 -19.09 -2.59 24.11
CA LYS A 174 -19.52 -3.76 24.90
C LYS A 174 -18.77 -5.03 24.45
N ASP A 175 -18.72 -5.29 23.16
CA ASP A 175 -18.04 -6.47 22.60
C ASP A 175 -16.54 -6.46 22.92
N LEU A 176 -15.92 -5.29 22.90
CA LEU A 176 -14.50 -5.10 23.24
C LEU A 176 -14.27 -4.99 24.76
N GLN A 177 -15.32 -5.02 25.59
CA GLN A 177 -15.25 -4.92 27.05
C GLN A 177 -14.59 -3.63 27.53
N ILE A 178 -14.90 -2.50 26.88
CA ILE A 178 -14.40 -1.18 27.26
C ILE A 178 -15.33 -0.62 28.35
N PRO A 179 -14.82 -0.31 29.55
CA PRO A 179 -15.63 0.27 30.64
C PRO A 179 -16.30 1.58 30.25
N THR A 180 -17.43 1.88 30.87
CA THR A 180 -18.11 3.16 30.71
C THR A 180 -17.17 4.30 31.09
N GLY A 181 -17.08 5.33 30.22
CA GLY A 181 -16.18 6.48 30.40
C GLY A 181 -14.70 6.21 30.07
N GLY A 182 -14.31 4.96 29.83
CA GLY A 182 -12.96 4.60 29.42
C GLY A 182 -12.68 4.99 27.95
N LYS A 183 -11.43 5.29 27.66
CA LYS A 183 -10.91 5.54 26.30
C LYS A 183 -10.50 4.23 25.64
N MET A 184 -10.62 4.19 24.31
CA MET A 184 -10.02 3.16 23.47
C MET A 184 -8.78 3.73 22.80
N LEU A 185 -7.64 3.13 23.07
CA LEU A 185 -6.37 3.45 22.42
C LEU A 185 -6.02 2.33 21.46
N LEU A 186 -5.86 2.65 20.18
CA LEU A 186 -5.51 1.68 19.15
C LEU A 186 -4.08 1.93 18.68
N VAL A 187 -3.21 0.94 18.89
CA VAL A 187 -1.81 0.95 18.42
C VAL A 187 -1.70 0.08 17.19
N MET A 188 -1.40 0.69 16.06
CA MET A 188 -1.20 0.02 14.78
C MET A 188 0.10 0.49 14.13
N SER A 189 0.88 -0.45 13.61
CA SER A 189 2.18 -0.16 12.95
C SER A 189 2.27 -0.77 11.54
N GLY A 190 1.13 -0.79 10.85
CA GLY A 190 1.01 -1.36 9.50
C GLY A 190 0.98 -2.90 9.50
N SER A 191 0.78 -3.46 8.30
CA SER A 191 0.61 -4.91 8.11
C SER A 191 1.82 -5.75 8.55
N MET A 192 3.01 -5.16 8.54
CA MET A 192 4.26 -5.84 8.90
C MET A 192 4.74 -5.57 10.35
N GLY A 193 3.98 -4.81 11.13
CA GLY A 193 4.28 -4.58 12.55
C GLY A 193 5.63 -3.90 12.81
N PHE A 194 5.91 -2.78 12.11
CA PHE A 194 7.16 -2.05 12.28
C PHE A 194 7.16 -1.08 13.46
N GLY A 195 8.37 -0.72 13.89
CA GLY A 195 8.62 0.33 14.87
C GLY A 195 8.62 -0.17 16.31
N ALA A 196 8.68 0.76 17.25
CA ALA A 196 8.81 0.49 18.68
C ALA A 196 7.44 0.20 19.35
N VAL A 197 6.65 -0.70 18.76
CA VAL A 197 5.26 -1.01 19.20
C VAL A 197 5.23 -1.44 20.66
N SER A 198 6.11 -2.35 21.07
CA SER A 198 6.18 -2.87 22.44
C SER A 198 6.50 -1.75 23.45
N ASN A 199 7.47 -0.89 23.13
CA ASN A 199 7.85 0.25 23.97
C ASN A 199 6.72 1.30 24.07
N LEU A 200 6.07 1.60 22.93
CA LEU A 200 4.92 2.52 22.93
C LEU A 200 3.78 1.98 23.79
N THR A 201 3.45 0.68 23.63
CA THR A 201 2.41 0.02 24.42
C THR A 201 2.72 0.05 25.91
N GLU A 202 3.97 -0.18 26.30
CA GLU A 202 4.41 -0.12 27.70
C GLU A 202 4.24 1.29 28.30
N LYS A 203 4.66 2.31 27.57
CA LYS A 203 4.49 3.71 28.00
C LYS A 203 3.02 4.09 28.15
N LEU A 204 2.18 3.66 27.21
CA LEU A 204 0.74 3.91 27.25
C LEU A 204 0.10 3.16 28.44
N ALA A 205 0.44 1.91 28.67
CA ALA A 205 -0.07 1.13 29.79
C ALA A 205 0.30 1.75 31.15
N GLY A 206 1.51 2.35 31.25
CA GLY A 206 1.97 3.02 32.47
C GLY A 206 1.26 4.33 32.81
N ILE A 207 0.54 4.92 31.87
CA ILE A 207 -0.13 6.23 32.06
C ILE A 207 -1.65 6.20 31.81
N CYS A 208 -2.20 5.07 31.35
CA CYS A 208 -3.62 4.96 31.06
C CYS A 208 -4.47 4.95 32.34
N HIS A 209 -5.69 5.50 32.24
CA HIS A 209 -6.64 5.44 33.32
C HIS A 209 -7.17 3.99 33.50
N PRO A 210 -7.54 3.52 34.70
CA PRO A 210 -8.05 2.18 34.94
C PRO A 210 -9.23 1.74 34.06
N ALA A 211 -10.03 2.71 33.59
CA ALA A 211 -11.13 2.45 32.65
C ALA A 211 -10.69 2.35 31.17
N ASP A 212 -9.48 2.78 30.83
CA ASP A 212 -9.01 2.77 29.44
C ASP A 212 -8.62 1.36 28.97
N ARG A 213 -8.67 1.14 27.66
CA ARG A 213 -8.22 -0.12 27.02
C ARG A 213 -7.32 0.20 25.84
N ILE A 214 -6.22 -0.53 25.75
CA ILE A 214 -5.22 -0.43 24.69
C ILE A 214 -5.35 -1.67 23.82
N PHE A 215 -5.65 -1.48 22.56
CA PHE A 215 -5.70 -2.54 21.55
C PHE A 215 -4.46 -2.42 20.67
N VAL A 216 -3.73 -3.53 20.53
CA VAL A 216 -2.47 -3.54 19.77
C VAL A 216 -2.57 -4.53 18.63
N LEU A 217 -2.34 -4.04 17.40
CA LEU A 217 -2.24 -4.88 16.21
C LEU A 217 -0.78 -5.03 15.81
N GLY A 218 -0.27 -6.26 15.87
CA GLY A 218 1.09 -6.61 15.46
C GLY A 218 1.25 -6.95 13.98
N GLY A 219 0.18 -6.82 13.19
CA GLY A 219 0.19 -7.17 11.76
C GLY A 219 0.53 -8.65 11.53
N SER A 220 1.34 -8.92 10.51
CA SER A 220 1.86 -10.26 10.21
C SER A 220 3.15 -10.62 10.97
N ASN A 221 3.59 -9.77 11.92
CA ASN A 221 4.82 -9.96 12.68
C ASN A 221 4.60 -10.90 13.87
N GLU A 222 4.70 -12.21 13.64
CA GLU A 222 4.53 -13.21 14.68
C GLU A 222 5.51 -13.10 15.86
N PRO A 223 6.80 -12.77 15.65
CA PRO A 223 7.71 -12.48 16.77
C PRO A 223 7.21 -11.33 17.66
N LEU A 224 6.78 -10.23 17.08
CA LEU A 224 6.23 -9.08 17.82
C LEU A 224 4.96 -9.46 18.58
N LYS A 225 4.04 -10.18 17.95
CA LYS A 225 2.81 -10.63 18.62
C LYS A 225 3.09 -11.53 19.82
N ARG A 226 4.07 -12.44 19.71
CA ARG A 226 4.50 -13.28 20.83
C ARG A 226 5.09 -12.46 21.97
N GLU A 227 5.99 -11.50 21.64
CA GLU A 227 6.57 -10.59 22.64
C GLU A 227 5.48 -9.81 23.37
N LEU A 228 4.55 -9.21 22.63
CA LEU A 228 3.45 -8.41 23.18
C LEU A 228 2.56 -9.28 24.11
N ARG A 229 2.20 -10.50 23.70
CA ARG A 229 1.40 -11.42 24.52
C ARG A 229 2.14 -11.87 25.77
N GLN A 230 3.45 -12.10 25.67
CA GLN A 230 4.29 -12.44 26.82
C GLN A 230 4.36 -11.27 27.81
N LYS A 231 4.54 -10.05 27.32
CA LYS A 231 4.75 -8.87 28.17
C LYS A 231 3.44 -8.35 28.75
N PHE A 232 2.37 -8.38 28.00
CA PHE A 232 1.10 -7.76 28.39
C PHE A 232 -0.07 -8.73 28.54
N GLY A 233 0.14 -10.04 28.42
CA GLY A 233 -0.95 -11.03 28.47
C GLY A 233 -1.72 -11.07 29.80
N ALA A 234 -1.09 -10.64 30.90
CA ALA A 234 -1.73 -10.50 32.21
C ALA A 234 -2.22 -9.05 32.50
N ASP A 235 -1.95 -8.10 31.64
CA ASP A 235 -2.35 -6.70 31.83
C ASP A 235 -3.83 -6.51 31.41
N PRO A 236 -4.73 -6.13 32.32
CA PRO A 236 -6.15 -5.98 32.01
C PRO A 236 -6.45 -4.80 31.06
N HIS A 237 -5.50 -3.89 30.90
CA HIS A 237 -5.65 -2.73 30.04
C HIS A 237 -5.24 -3.01 28.59
N VAL A 238 -4.41 -4.03 28.33
CA VAL A 238 -3.82 -4.29 27.01
C VAL A 238 -4.42 -5.55 26.39
N LYS A 239 -4.90 -5.43 25.16
CA LYS A 239 -5.40 -6.54 24.35
C LYS A 239 -4.64 -6.61 23.03
N VAL A 240 -3.89 -7.68 22.83
CA VAL A 240 -3.19 -7.94 21.56
C VAL A 240 -4.14 -8.63 20.60
N LEU A 241 -4.41 -8.00 19.47
CA LEU A 241 -5.33 -8.50 18.45
C LEU A 241 -4.54 -9.17 17.31
N ASP A 242 -5.16 -10.16 16.70
CA ASP A 242 -4.73 -10.69 15.42
C ASP A 242 -5.22 -9.80 14.28
N PHE A 243 -4.49 -9.86 13.17
CA PHE A 243 -4.80 -9.05 11.98
C PHE A 243 -5.90 -9.73 11.14
#